data_c759560a576158a1b9007ad4768fffe3
#
_entry.id   c759560a576158a1b9007ad4768fffe3
#
_cell.length_a   1.000
_cell.length_b   1.000
_cell.length_c   1.000
_cell.angle_alpha   90.00
_cell.angle_beta   90.00
_cell.angle_gamma   90.00
#
_symmetry.space_group_name_H-M   'P 1'
#
loop_
_entity.id
_entity.type
_entity.pdbx_description
1 polymer ?
#
loop_
_entity_poly.entity_id
_entity_poly.type
_entity_poly.pdbx_seq_one_letter_code
_entity_poly.pdbx_strand_id
1 'polypeptide(L)'
;ALRVEEYGRRLPAALARVVDPNGLIRIEDPEEALEYLRNARIRSLRISQEVAPWLEARRREQERKNALRGYEQKVQSGEWPSQETRVPLYPYQREGMLHLAFRERALLADEMGLGKTIQAIAACRLLRRLGKAERVLVVAPASLKTEWEEQIQRFTDLPYQLIYGPRAKRLRMYAAAPFFTIVNYEQMIADTLDVNRQLQPDIVILDEAQRIKNWGTKTAQAVKRLQSRYAFVLTGTPVENRIDDIHSIMSFLDPSVLGPLFRFNREFYELDERGRPSGYRNLGQLHERIRPFLLRRRKADVEAELPARTDQRHFVPLSPGQQSNYASHEMQVARLMGVAQKRPLNQQESDKLQRELAMMRMICDTNYILDSEDRTCPKLAELEKILDECRNNEGTKVIVFSEWARMLELVRELCDRLGIGYAVHTGAVPQKRRRAEIRMFKDDPDCRVFLSTDSGGTGLNLQSASVVVNCDLPWNP
;
A
#
# COMPACT_ATOMS: atom_id res chain seq x y z
N ALA A 1 33.45 5.66 0.77
CA ALA A 1 34.83 6.16 0.60
C ALA A 1 35.07 6.36 -0.90
N LEU A 2 35.90 7.36 -1.22
CA LEU A 2 36.37 7.56 -2.59
C LEU A 2 37.55 6.61 -2.85
N ARG A 3 37.50 5.95 -4.01
CA ARG A 3 38.56 5.03 -4.44
C ARG A 3 39.23 5.56 -5.70
N VAL A 4 40.56 5.42 -5.75
CA VAL A 4 41.36 5.71 -6.93
C VAL A 4 41.59 4.40 -7.68
N GLU A 5 41.19 4.35 -8.94
CA GLU A 5 41.47 3.24 -9.85
C GLU A 5 42.70 3.60 -10.72
N GLU A 6 43.72 2.74 -10.71
CA GLU A 6 44.92 2.94 -11.51
C GLU A 6 44.73 2.37 -12.94
N TYR A 7 44.95 3.24 -13.93
CA TYR A 7 45.07 2.83 -15.32
C TYR A 7 46.57 2.88 -15.71
N GLY A 8 47.31 1.86 -15.32
CA GLY A 8 48.60 1.52 -15.93
C GLY A 8 49.82 2.41 -15.69
N ARG A 9 49.85 3.28 -14.65
CA ARG A 9 51.01 4.12 -14.27
C ARG A 9 51.11 4.31 -12.76
N ARG A 10 52.36 4.59 -12.27
CA ARG A 10 52.58 4.91 -10.86
C ARG A 10 51.75 6.09 -10.39
N LEU A 11 51.15 5.97 -9.21
CA LEU A 11 50.40 7.04 -8.54
C LEU A 11 51.27 8.30 -8.42
N PRO A 12 50.77 9.49 -8.83
CA PRO A 12 51.43 10.75 -8.57
C PRO A 12 51.75 10.92 -7.09
N ALA A 13 52.92 11.51 -6.75
CA ALA A 13 53.40 11.68 -5.37
C ALA A 13 52.35 12.37 -4.45
N ALA A 14 51.56 13.30 -4.98
CA ALA A 14 50.47 13.95 -4.26
C ALA A 14 49.35 12.97 -3.89
N LEU A 15 49.01 11.99 -4.75
CA LEU A 15 48.04 10.96 -4.45
C LEU A 15 48.59 9.86 -3.53
N ALA A 16 49.86 9.49 -3.68
CA ALA A 16 50.48 8.47 -2.84
C ALA A 16 50.46 8.82 -1.34
N ARG A 17 50.34 10.12 -0.99
CA ARG A 17 50.26 10.59 0.41
C ARG A 17 48.87 10.39 1.01
N VAL A 18 47.81 10.37 0.21
CA VAL A 18 46.43 10.38 0.68
C VAL A 18 45.62 9.12 0.30
N VAL A 19 46.24 8.21 -0.48
CA VAL A 19 45.65 6.95 -0.87
C VAL A 19 46.27 5.80 -0.09
N ASP A 20 45.46 4.88 0.40
CA ASP A 20 45.93 3.67 1.06
C ASP A 20 46.33 2.58 0.05
N PRO A 21 46.95 1.44 0.49
CA PRO A 21 47.35 0.35 -0.40
C PRO A 21 46.17 -0.29 -1.18
N ASN A 22 44.92 -0.10 -0.72
CA ASN A 22 43.71 -0.62 -1.36
C ASN A 22 43.10 0.40 -2.35
N GLY A 23 43.77 1.52 -2.58
CA GLY A 23 43.28 2.59 -3.44
C GLY A 23 42.22 3.51 -2.80
N LEU A 24 41.98 3.40 -1.49
CA LEU A 24 41.03 4.26 -0.80
C LEU A 24 41.67 5.56 -0.35
N ILE A 25 40.96 6.66 -0.47
CA ILE A 25 41.43 7.98 0.00
C ILE A 25 41.27 8.02 1.52
N ARG A 26 42.36 8.36 2.21
CA ARG A 26 42.51 8.42 3.68
C ARG A 26 41.81 9.62 4.32
N ILE A 27 41.46 10.64 3.52
CA ILE A 27 40.71 11.80 4.01
C ILE A 27 39.29 11.36 4.30
N GLU A 28 38.83 11.48 5.53
CA GLU A 28 37.52 10.98 5.97
C GLU A 28 36.35 11.76 5.36
N ASP A 29 36.53 13.09 5.19
CA ASP A 29 35.57 13.93 4.51
C ASP A 29 35.79 13.90 3.00
N PRO A 30 34.84 13.35 2.23
CA PRO A 30 34.95 13.28 0.78
C PRO A 30 34.96 14.64 0.07
N GLU A 31 34.36 15.68 0.64
CA GLU A 31 34.39 17.04 0.07
C GLU A 31 35.78 17.63 0.21
N GLU A 32 36.37 17.52 1.40
CA GLU A 32 37.78 17.90 1.67
C GLU A 32 38.73 17.12 0.78
N ALA A 33 38.51 15.81 0.61
CA ALA A 33 39.28 14.97 -0.28
C ALA A 33 39.23 15.45 -1.74
N LEU A 34 38.04 15.82 -2.23
CA LEU A 34 37.91 16.35 -3.59
C LEU A 34 38.49 17.73 -3.77
N GLU A 35 38.38 18.60 -2.78
CA GLU A 35 39.02 19.89 -2.78
C GLU A 35 40.54 19.76 -2.80
N TYR A 36 41.10 18.88 -1.97
CA TYR A 36 42.53 18.53 -1.99
C TYR A 36 42.95 18.05 -3.39
N LEU A 37 42.21 17.12 -4.00
CA LEU A 37 42.51 16.57 -5.32
C LEU A 37 42.45 17.62 -6.43
N ARG A 38 41.53 18.56 -6.37
CA ARG A 38 41.41 19.68 -7.31
C ARG A 38 42.60 20.65 -7.16
N ASN A 39 42.95 20.96 -5.93
CA ASN A 39 44.04 21.87 -5.63
C ASN A 39 45.41 21.27 -5.97
N ALA A 40 45.55 19.94 -5.91
CA ALA A 40 46.78 19.23 -6.28
C ALA A 40 47.12 19.31 -7.79
N ARG A 41 46.24 19.83 -8.64
CA ARG A 41 46.44 20.06 -10.09
C ARG A 41 47.03 18.87 -10.84
N ILE A 42 46.56 17.67 -10.53
CA ILE A 42 47.06 16.42 -11.15
C ILE A 42 46.48 16.29 -12.54
N ARG A 43 47.26 16.51 -13.59
CA ARG A 43 46.83 16.51 -15.00
C ARG A 43 46.27 15.16 -15.46
N SER A 44 46.64 14.05 -14.85
CA SER A 44 46.21 12.70 -15.20
C SER A 44 44.96 12.24 -14.40
N LEU A 45 44.50 13.04 -13.43
CA LEU A 45 43.32 12.68 -12.62
C LEU A 45 42.01 13.00 -13.39
N ARG A 46 41.15 11.99 -13.50
CA ARG A 46 39.80 12.15 -13.97
C ARG A 46 38.84 11.76 -12.85
N ILE A 47 37.97 12.66 -12.47
CA ILE A 47 36.91 12.40 -11.48
C ILE A 47 35.68 11.82 -12.22
N SER A 48 35.22 10.66 -11.79
CA SER A 48 34.00 10.05 -12.37
C SER A 48 32.81 11.00 -12.23
N GLN A 49 31.94 11.00 -13.24
CA GLN A 49 30.68 11.75 -13.22
C GLN A 49 29.74 11.31 -12.10
N GLU A 50 29.92 10.11 -11.55
CA GLU A 50 29.12 9.56 -10.44
C GLU A 50 29.50 10.17 -9.06
N VAL A 51 30.68 10.78 -8.94
CA VAL A 51 31.16 11.32 -7.67
C VAL A 51 30.35 12.52 -7.21
N ALA A 52 29.96 13.42 -8.10
CA ALA A 52 29.17 14.60 -7.75
C ALA A 52 27.75 14.23 -7.25
N PRO A 53 26.99 13.37 -7.94
CA PRO A 53 25.69 12.89 -7.43
C PRO A 53 25.82 12.13 -6.10
N TRP A 54 26.88 11.33 -5.92
CA TRP A 54 27.14 10.60 -4.67
C TRP A 54 27.42 11.55 -3.49
N LEU A 55 28.23 12.60 -3.69
CA LEU A 55 28.45 13.61 -2.66
C LEU A 55 27.20 14.36 -2.28
N GLU A 56 26.42 14.76 -3.27
CA GLU A 56 25.15 15.44 -3.04
C GLU A 56 24.18 14.56 -2.24
N ALA A 57 24.12 13.28 -2.57
CA ALA A 57 23.32 12.32 -1.80
C ALA A 57 23.81 12.19 -0.34
N ARG A 58 25.14 12.14 -0.13
CA ARG A 58 25.75 12.08 1.20
C ARG A 58 25.49 13.34 2.01
N ARG A 59 25.62 14.52 1.39
CA ARG A 59 25.31 15.80 2.02
C ARG A 59 23.86 15.88 2.45
N ARG A 60 22.93 15.51 1.57
CA ARG A 60 21.50 15.45 1.90
C ARG A 60 21.23 14.49 3.06
N GLU A 61 21.90 13.34 3.10
CA GLU A 61 21.73 12.38 4.19
C GLU A 61 22.28 12.96 5.52
N GLN A 62 23.40 13.70 5.49
CA GLN A 62 23.92 14.35 6.68
C GLN A 62 23.02 15.49 7.17
N GLU A 63 22.50 16.30 6.26
CA GLU A 63 21.51 17.36 6.56
C GLU A 63 20.25 16.77 7.21
N ARG A 64 19.77 15.63 6.70
CA ARG A 64 18.64 14.90 7.29
C ARG A 64 18.93 14.43 8.72
N LYS A 65 20.09 13.82 8.95
CA LYS A 65 20.49 13.37 10.28
C LYS A 65 20.63 14.54 11.26
N ASN A 66 21.18 15.66 10.82
CA ASN A 66 21.29 16.87 11.64
C ASN A 66 19.91 17.47 11.95
N ALA A 67 19.01 17.51 10.96
CA ALA A 67 17.65 17.98 11.16
C ALA A 67 16.85 17.09 12.14
N LEU A 68 17.02 15.76 12.04
CA LEU A 68 16.41 14.82 12.98
C LEU A 68 16.95 15.02 14.41
N ARG A 69 18.28 15.11 14.56
CA ARG A 69 18.90 15.36 15.88
C ARG A 69 18.42 16.68 16.49
N GLY A 70 18.35 17.74 15.68
CA GLY A 70 17.85 19.03 16.12
C GLY A 70 16.39 18.98 16.58
N TYR A 71 15.54 18.21 15.90
CA TYR A 71 14.19 17.94 16.35
C TYR A 71 14.15 17.20 17.68
N GLU A 72 14.92 16.12 17.82
CA GLU A 72 14.95 15.31 19.04
C GLU A 72 15.46 16.12 20.23
N GLN A 73 16.48 16.96 20.07
CA GLN A 73 16.97 17.86 21.09
C GLN A 73 15.88 18.84 21.58
N LYS A 74 15.11 19.43 20.67
CA LYS A 74 14.01 20.34 21.00
C LYS A 74 12.86 19.65 21.74
N VAL A 75 12.59 18.38 21.40
CA VAL A 75 11.62 17.57 22.14
C VAL A 75 12.14 17.21 23.53
N GLN A 76 13.42 16.84 23.67
CA GLN A 76 14.03 16.50 24.96
C GLN A 76 14.13 17.71 25.89
N SER A 77 14.41 18.89 25.35
CA SER A 77 14.45 20.15 26.12
C SER A 77 13.05 20.67 26.53
N GLY A 78 11.97 20.07 26.03
CA GLY A 78 10.61 20.54 26.25
C GLY A 78 10.20 21.78 25.43
N GLU A 79 11.07 22.27 24.53
CA GLU A 79 10.75 23.36 23.61
C GLU A 79 9.62 22.97 22.65
N TRP A 80 9.62 21.72 22.24
CA TRP A 80 8.61 21.15 21.35
C TRP A 80 7.87 20.00 22.02
N PRO A 81 6.58 19.78 21.67
CA PRO A 81 5.81 18.69 22.24
C PRO A 81 6.38 17.33 21.81
N SER A 82 6.30 16.36 22.70
CA SER A 82 6.70 14.97 22.44
C SER A 82 5.75 14.27 21.46
N GLN A 83 4.54 14.81 21.29
CA GLN A 83 3.48 14.24 20.45
C GLN A 83 3.01 15.26 19.40
N GLU A 84 2.89 14.80 18.16
CA GLU A 84 2.38 15.60 17.04
C GLU A 84 0.88 15.40 16.78
N THR A 85 0.24 14.51 17.50
CA THR A 85 -1.17 14.14 17.37
C THR A 85 -1.89 14.27 18.71
N ARG A 86 -3.23 14.43 18.67
CA ARG A 86 -4.08 14.48 19.88
C ARG A 86 -4.02 13.19 20.70
N VAL A 87 -3.85 12.06 20.01
CA VAL A 87 -3.67 10.74 20.62
C VAL A 87 -2.20 10.38 20.56
N PRO A 88 -1.58 9.92 21.64
CA PRO A 88 -0.17 9.51 21.63
C PRO A 88 0.11 8.44 20.59
N LEU A 89 1.25 8.59 19.90
CA LEU A 89 1.76 7.58 18.98
C LEU A 89 2.49 6.48 19.75
N TYR A 90 2.30 5.24 19.34
CA TYR A 90 3.19 4.17 19.77
C TYR A 90 4.64 4.43 19.32
N PRO A 91 5.66 3.87 20.00
CA PRO A 91 7.07 4.08 19.63
C PRO A 91 7.37 3.79 18.16
N TYR A 92 6.86 2.68 17.63
CA TYR A 92 7.03 2.33 16.23
C TYR A 92 6.30 3.31 15.28
N GLN A 93 5.14 3.85 15.67
CA GLN A 93 4.43 4.85 14.86
C GLN A 93 5.19 6.17 14.83
N ARG A 94 5.82 6.55 15.95
CA ARG A 94 6.71 7.72 16.00
C ARG A 94 7.91 7.53 15.08
N GLU A 95 8.53 6.35 15.04
CA GLU A 95 9.61 6.02 14.09
C GLU A 95 9.15 6.19 12.63
N GLY A 96 7.96 5.68 12.28
CA GLY A 96 7.39 5.85 10.94
C GLY A 96 7.08 7.31 10.59
N MET A 97 6.56 8.10 11.53
CA MET A 97 6.41 9.55 11.39
C MET A 97 7.74 10.22 11.05
N LEU A 98 8.80 9.91 11.79
CA LEU A 98 10.13 10.48 11.58
C LEU A 98 10.74 10.01 10.24
N HIS A 99 10.56 8.74 9.89
CA HIS A 99 10.96 8.21 8.58
C HIS A 99 10.32 9.01 7.44
N LEU A 100 9.00 9.21 7.45
CA LEU A 100 8.30 9.99 6.44
C LEU A 100 8.78 11.44 6.40
N ALA A 101 8.83 12.13 7.55
CA ALA A 101 9.14 13.56 7.62
C ALA A 101 10.58 13.88 7.20
N PHE A 102 11.56 13.07 7.60
CA PHE A 102 12.97 13.36 7.37
C PHE A 102 13.58 12.69 6.14
N ARG A 103 12.92 11.67 5.56
CA ARG A 103 13.33 11.09 4.28
C ARG A 103 12.84 11.88 3.06
N GLU A 104 11.88 12.80 3.26
CA GLU A 104 11.23 13.60 2.23
C GLU A 104 10.43 12.77 1.23
N ARG A 105 11.01 11.72 0.65
CA ARG A 105 10.37 10.79 -0.28
C ARG A 105 10.55 9.37 0.26
N ALA A 106 9.47 8.78 0.77
CA ALA A 106 9.52 7.57 1.57
C ALA A 106 8.37 6.60 1.29
N LEU A 107 8.67 5.32 1.44
CA LEU A 107 7.73 4.20 1.36
C LEU A 107 7.54 3.62 2.76
N LEU A 108 6.33 3.76 3.30
CA LEU A 108 5.89 3.11 4.53
C LEU A 108 5.07 1.88 4.17
N ALA A 109 5.70 0.72 4.30
CA ALA A 109 5.17 -0.57 3.90
C ALA A 109 4.80 -1.45 5.10
N ASP A 110 4.42 -0.84 6.20
CA ASP A 110 3.96 -1.52 7.42
C ASP A 110 2.77 -2.42 7.13
N GLU A 111 2.68 -3.53 7.84
CA GLU A 111 1.53 -4.44 7.76
C GLU A 111 0.21 -3.71 8.02
N MET A 112 -0.88 -4.22 7.45
CA MET A 112 -2.21 -3.63 7.63
C MET A 112 -2.58 -3.59 9.13
N GLY A 113 -3.16 -2.46 9.57
CA GLY A 113 -3.55 -2.26 10.98
C GLY A 113 -2.47 -1.62 11.87
N LEU A 114 -1.24 -1.41 11.39
CA LEU A 114 -0.19 -0.71 12.16
C LEU A 114 -0.32 0.83 12.14
N GLY A 115 -1.41 1.36 11.60
CA GLY A 115 -1.71 2.79 11.67
C GLY A 115 -0.85 3.65 10.72
N LYS A 116 -0.64 3.21 9.47
CA LYS A 116 0.09 4.01 8.45
C LYS A 116 -0.49 5.42 8.27
N THR A 117 -1.81 5.54 8.31
CA THR A 117 -2.53 6.81 8.15
C THR A 117 -2.19 7.82 9.26
N ILE A 118 -2.21 7.40 10.53
CA ILE A 118 -1.85 8.28 11.66
C ILE A 118 -0.37 8.69 11.59
N GLN A 119 0.53 7.79 11.19
CA GLN A 119 1.95 8.09 11.00
C GLN A 119 2.16 9.17 9.93
N ALA A 120 1.43 9.08 8.80
CA ALA A 120 1.48 10.07 7.72
C ALA A 120 0.88 11.42 8.14
N ILE A 121 -0.25 11.44 8.85
CA ILE A 121 -0.87 12.65 9.41
C ILE A 121 0.09 13.34 10.38
N ALA A 122 0.71 12.59 11.28
CA ALA A 122 1.68 13.10 12.23
C ALA A 122 2.92 13.69 11.55
N ALA A 123 3.42 13.02 10.48
CA ALA A 123 4.53 13.53 9.67
C ALA A 123 4.18 14.86 8.98
N CYS A 124 2.96 15.00 8.45
CA CYS A 124 2.49 16.25 7.86
C CYS A 124 2.42 17.38 8.90
N ARG A 125 1.91 17.08 10.10
CA ARG A 125 1.86 18.06 11.20
C ARG A 125 3.25 18.49 11.65
N LEU A 126 4.18 17.54 11.76
CA LEU A 126 5.59 17.83 12.05
C LEU A 126 6.19 18.74 10.97
N LEU A 127 6.01 18.44 9.69
CA LEU A 127 6.53 19.27 8.60
C LEU A 127 5.92 20.67 8.58
N ARG A 128 4.65 20.82 8.94
CA ARG A 128 4.02 22.13 9.13
C ARG A 128 4.67 22.89 10.29
N ARG A 129 4.91 22.26 11.44
CA ARG A 129 5.62 22.86 12.59
C ARG A 129 7.02 23.34 12.20
N LEU A 130 7.72 22.56 11.35
CA LEU A 130 9.03 22.93 10.82
C LEU A 130 9.00 24.04 9.77
N GLY A 131 7.80 24.55 9.40
CA GLY A 131 7.64 25.53 8.32
C GLY A 131 7.98 25.01 6.93
N LYS A 132 7.91 23.68 6.72
CA LYS A 132 8.31 23.01 5.47
C LYS A 132 7.15 22.59 4.59
N ALA A 133 5.92 22.63 5.09
CA ALA A 133 4.72 22.25 4.34
C ALA A 133 3.49 23.06 4.77
N GLU A 134 2.77 23.58 3.77
CA GLU A 134 1.53 24.33 3.90
C GLU A 134 0.36 23.64 3.20
N ARG A 135 0.62 22.77 2.23
CA ARG A 135 -0.39 22.12 1.40
C ARG A 135 -0.08 20.65 1.19
N VAL A 136 -1.03 19.80 1.55
CA VAL A 136 -0.95 18.34 1.46
C VAL A 136 -2.02 17.81 0.53
N LEU A 137 -1.62 17.06 -0.49
CA LEU A 137 -2.53 16.29 -1.33
C LEU A 137 -2.52 14.82 -0.87
N VAL A 138 -3.68 14.31 -0.50
CA VAL A 138 -3.88 12.89 -0.21
C VAL A 138 -4.61 12.25 -1.37
N VAL A 139 -3.97 11.28 -2.03
CA VAL A 139 -4.55 10.47 -3.10
C VAL A 139 -4.86 9.08 -2.53
N ALA A 140 -6.13 8.77 -2.35
CA ALA A 140 -6.59 7.54 -1.74
C ALA A 140 -7.66 6.86 -2.62
N PRO A 141 -7.96 5.57 -2.44
CA PRO A 141 -9.15 4.94 -2.99
C PRO A 141 -10.42 5.73 -2.64
N ALA A 142 -11.41 5.75 -3.54
CA ALA A 142 -12.64 6.52 -3.32
C ALA A 142 -13.37 6.10 -2.02
N SER A 143 -13.28 4.83 -1.63
CA SER A 143 -13.83 4.28 -0.39
C SER A 143 -13.15 4.82 0.88
N LEU A 144 -11.87 5.16 0.81
CA LEU A 144 -11.06 5.59 1.96
C LEU A 144 -11.06 7.10 2.20
N LYS A 145 -11.61 7.91 1.31
CA LYS A 145 -11.63 9.37 1.48
C LYS A 145 -12.29 9.80 2.79
N THR A 146 -13.33 9.11 3.20
CA THR A 146 -14.03 9.39 4.47
C THR A 146 -13.22 8.92 5.67
N GLU A 147 -12.52 7.80 5.54
CA GLU A 147 -11.62 7.33 6.60
C GLU A 147 -10.51 8.36 6.86
N TRP A 148 -9.91 8.92 5.80
CA TRP A 148 -8.94 10.01 5.93
C TRP A 148 -9.53 11.24 6.63
N GLU A 149 -10.78 11.62 6.29
CA GLU A 149 -11.49 12.70 6.96
C GLU A 149 -11.62 12.43 8.47
N GLU A 150 -12.15 11.26 8.84
CA GLU A 150 -12.32 10.84 10.23
C GLU A 150 -10.98 10.81 11.00
N GLN A 151 -9.93 10.29 10.38
CA GLN A 151 -8.60 10.22 10.99
C GLN A 151 -7.99 11.62 11.18
N ILE A 152 -8.11 12.52 10.20
CA ILE A 152 -7.63 13.90 10.31
C ILE A 152 -8.35 14.60 11.48
N GLN A 153 -9.67 14.49 11.56
CA GLN A 153 -10.47 15.09 12.65
C GLN A 153 -10.10 14.52 14.02
N ARG A 154 -9.86 13.19 14.09
CA ARG A 154 -9.52 12.52 15.34
C ARG A 154 -8.14 12.91 15.85
N PHE A 155 -7.15 13.01 14.96
CA PHE A 155 -5.75 13.14 15.37
C PHE A 155 -5.20 14.56 15.30
N THR A 156 -5.86 15.46 14.55
CA THR A 156 -5.38 16.85 14.40
C THR A 156 -6.52 17.87 14.46
N ASP A 157 -6.14 19.15 14.49
CA ASP A 157 -6.99 20.33 14.33
C ASP A 157 -6.80 20.99 12.95
N LEU A 158 -6.05 20.32 12.04
CA LEU A 158 -5.70 20.90 10.77
C LEU A 158 -6.88 20.90 9.79
N PRO A 159 -7.08 22.02 9.06
CA PRO A 159 -8.20 22.12 8.13
C PRO A 159 -8.01 21.20 6.92
N TYR A 160 -9.12 20.64 6.45
CA TYR A 160 -9.15 19.67 5.36
C TYR A 160 -10.35 19.91 4.44
N GLN A 161 -10.29 19.34 3.24
CA GLN A 161 -11.41 19.22 2.32
C GLN A 161 -11.39 17.92 1.53
N LEU A 162 -12.58 17.42 1.20
CA LEU A 162 -12.74 16.31 0.27
C LEU A 162 -13.14 16.85 -1.10
N ILE A 163 -12.39 16.50 -2.12
CA ILE A 163 -12.68 16.92 -3.49
C ILE A 163 -13.72 15.99 -4.12
N TYR A 164 -14.83 16.58 -4.61
CA TYR A 164 -15.90 15.86 -5.29
C TYR A 164 -16.71 16.75 -6.25
N GLY A 165 -17.47 16.10 -7.12
CA GLY A 165 -18.34 16.77 -8.09
C GLY A 165 -17.67 17.02 -9.45
N PRO A 166 -18.32 17.84 -10.31
CA PRO A 166 -17.85 18.15 -11.65
C PRO A 166 -16.48 18.87 -11.63
N ARG A 167 -15.70 18.73 -12.71
CA ARG A 167 -14.34 19.30 -12.82
C ARG A 167 -14.28 20.79 -12.49
N ALA A 168 -15.22 21.60 -13.00
CA ALA A 168 -15.25 23.05 -12.72
C ALA A 168 -15.37 23.37 -11.22
N LYS A 169 -16.10 22.56 -10.44
CA LYS A 169 -16.17 22.70 -8.99
C LYS A 169 -14.85 22.30 -8.34
N ARG A 170 -14.25 21.19 -8.78
CA ARG A 170 -12.98 20.69 -8.23
C ARG A 170 -11.84 21.71 -8.42
N LEU A 171 -11.76 22.34 -9.58
CA LEU A 171 -10.75 23.37 -9.85
C LEU A 171 -10.83 24.54 -8.85
N ARG A 172 -12.04 25.02 -8.56
CA ARG A 172 -12.23 26.07 -7.53
C ARG A 172 -11.79 25.60 -6.14
N MET A 173 -12.05 24.34 -5.83
CA MET A 173 -11.63 23.77 -4.55
C MET A 173 -10.10 23.63 -4.45
N TYR A 174 -9.38 23.30 -5.54
CA TYR A 174 -7.91 23.29 -5.54
C TYR A 174 -7.32 24.69 -5.32
N ALA A 175 -7.91 25.74 -5.89
CA ALA A 175 -7.44 27.11 -5.73
C ALA A 175 -7.62 27.65 -4.29
N ALA A 176 -8.65 27.20 -3.58
CA ALA A 176 -8.97 27.59 -2.20
C ALA A 176 -8.63 26.48 -1.19
N ALA A 177 -7.60 25.70 -1.44
CA ALA A 177 -7.29 24.50 -0.69
C ALA A 177 -6.85 24.82 0.75
N PRO A 178 -7.44 24.15 1.75
CA PRO A 178 -6.93 24.12 3.12
C PRO A 178 -5.66 23.24 3.22
N PHE A 179 -5.17 23.00 4.44
CA PHE A 179 -3.95 22.22 4.63
C PHE A 179 -4.03 20.81 4.00
N PHE A 180 -5.09 20.04 4.29
CA PHE A 180 -5.29 18.72 3.65
C PHE A 180 -6.32 18.80 2.52
N THR A 181 -5.96 18.29 1.35
CA THR A 181 -6.86 18.11 0.20
C THR A 181 -6.90 16.63 -0.19
N ILE A 182 -8.08 16.01 -0.07
CA ILE A 182 -8.27 14.58 -0.26
C ILE A 182 -8.97 14.31 -1.58
N VAL A 183 -8.32 13.53 -2.44
CA VAL A 183 -8.78 13.15 -3.78
C VAL A 183 -8.78 11.64 -3.95
N ASN A 184 -9.40 11.13 -5.01
CA ASN A 184 -9.23 9.73 -5.39
C ASN A 184 -8.38 9.61 -6.66
N TYR A 185 -7.85 8.40 -6.87
CA TYR A 185 -6.95 8.09 -7.99
C TYR A 185 -7.54 8.41 -9.35
N GLU A 186 -8.82 8.14 -9.56
CA GLU A 186 -9.53 8.37 -10.83
C GLU A 186 -9.64 9.86 -11.16
N GLN A 187 -9.77 10.74 -10.15
CA GLN A 187 -9.78 12.18 -10.35
C GLN A 187 -8.44 12.68 -10.90
N MET A 188 -7.33 12.06 -10.50
CA MET A 188 -6.00 12.48 -10.95
C MET A 188 -5.80 12.29 -12.46
N ILE A 189 -6.51 11.38 -13.11
CA ILE A 189 -6.43 11.22 -14.57
C ILE A 189 -6.73 12.54 -15.31
N ALA A 190 -7.71 13.29 -14.82
CA ALA A 190 -8.14 14.55 -15.43
C ALA A 190 -7.52 15.80 -14.77
N ASP A 191 -7.15 15.71 -13.49
CA ASP A 191 -6.89 16.90 -12.67
C ASP A 191 -5.40 17.12 -12.35
N THR A 192 -4.49 16.20 -12.65
CA THR A 192 -3.07 16.29 -12.24
C THR A 192 -2.39 17.59 -12.63
N LEU A 193 -2.60 18.08 -13.85
CA LEU A 193 -1.98 19.32 -14.31
C LEU A 193 -2.53 20.54 -13.56
N ASP A 194 -3.82 20.52 -13.25
CA ASP A 194 -4.47 21.59 -12.51
C ASP A 194 -4.04 21.58 -11.04
N VAL A 195 -3.87 20.41 -10.46
CA VAL A 195 -3.31 20.24 -9.10
C VAL A 195 -1.91 20.82 -9.03
N ASN A 196 -1.03 20.51 -9.98
CA ASN A 196 0.33 21.06 -10.02
C ASN A 196 0.36 22.59 -10.20
N ARG A 197 -0.65 23.19 -10.87
CA ARG A 197 -0.71 24.64 -11.11
C ARG A 197 -1.39 25.42 -10.00
N GLN A 198 -2.50 24.90 -9.46
CA GLN A 198 -3.38 25.63 -8.54
C GLN A 198 -3.14 25.25 -7.08
N LEU A 199 -3.05 23.95 -6.77
CA LEU A 199 -2.79 23.47 -5.42
C LEU A 199 -1.32 23.59 -5.07
N GLN A 200 -0.40 23.22 -5.98
CA GLN A 200 1.05 23.19 -5.75
C GLN A 200 1.39 22.50 -4.40
N PRO A 201 1.09 21.22 -4.25
CA PRO A 201 1.24 20.55 -2.97
C PRO A 201 2.72 20.44 -2.56
N ASP A 202 3.02 20.74 -1.30
CA ASP A 202 4.34 20.49 -0.71
C ASP A 202 4.55 19.00 -0.45
N ILE A 203 3.45 18.31 -0.04
CA ILE A 203 3.42 16.90 0.26
C ILE A 203 2.36 16.21 -0.60
N VAL A 204 2.74 15.10 -1.24
CA VAL A 204 1.79 14.17 -1.88
C VAL A 204 1.84 12.84 -1.12
N ILE A 205 0.69 12.39 -0.66
CA ILE A 205 0.51 11.08 -0.03
C ILE A 205 -0.25 10.17 -0.99
N LEU A 206 0.29 9.01 -1.27
CA LEU A 206 -0.41 7.94 -2.00
C LEU A 206 -0.77 6.84 -1.01
N ASP A 207 -2.06 6.67 -0.74
CA ASP A 207 -2.55 5.59 0.11
C ASP A 207 -3.04 4.40 -0.73
N GLU A 208 -2.83 3.19 -0.23
CA GLU A 208 -3.05 1.94 -0.96
C GLU A 208 -2.39 1.97 -2.35
N ALA A 209 -1.09 2.26 -2.35
CA ALA A 209 -0.32 2.56 -3.55
C ALA A 209 -0.17 1.37 -4.53
N GLN A 210 -0.61 0.17 -4.17
CA GLN A 210 -0.78 -0.93 -5.12
C GLN A 210 -1.71 -0.55 -6.30
N ARG A 211 -2.51 0.52 -6.17
CA ARG A 211 -3.29 1.09 -7.28
C ARG A 211 -2.45 1.60 -8.45
N ILE A 212 -1.18 1.91 -8.22
CA ILE A 212 -0.25 2.35 -9.26
C ILE A 212 0.81 1.28 -9.61
N LYS A 213 0.67 0.04 -9.14
CA LYS A 213 1.61 -1.06 -9.42
C LYS A 213 1.82 -1.29 -10.92
N ASN A 214 0.78 -1.22 -11.70
CA ASN A 214 0.88 -1.31 -13.15
C ASN A 214 1.21 0.06 -13.76
N TRP A 215 2.48 0.25 -14.14
CA TRP A 215 3.02 1.48 -14.71
C TRP A 215 2.32 1.96 -15.99
N GLY A 216 1.73 1.05 -16.77
CA GLY A 216 1.05 1.32 -18.05
C GLY A 216 -0.35 1.92 -17.91
N THR A 217 -0.94 1.92 -16.73
CA THR A 217 -2.30 2.44 -16.53
C THR A 217 -2.35 3.97 -16.57
N LYS A 218 -3.47 4.52 -17.09
CA LYS A 218 -3.70 5.97 -17.12
C LYS A 218 -3.59 6.59 -15.72
N THR A 219 -4.05 5.89 -14.69
CA THR A 219 -3.97 6.30 -13.30
C THR A 219 -2.52 6.42 -12.82
N ALA A 220 -1.69 5.39 -13.04
CA ALA A 220 -0.29 5.41 -12.65
C ALA A 220 0.48 6.53 -13.37
N GLN A 221 0.24 6.70 -14.68
CA GLN A 221 0.86 7.77 -15.47
C GLN A 221 0.45 9.16 -14.98
N ALA A 222 -0.82 9.36 -14.65
CA ALA A 222 -1.31 10.63 -14.12
C ALA A 222 -0.67 10.96 -12.76
N VAL A 223 -0.70 10.02 -11.82
CA VAL A 223 -0.16 10.20 -10.47
C VAL A 223 1.35 10.47 -10.50
N LYS A 224 2.10 9.79 -11.37
CA LYS A 224 3.56 10.01 -11.53
C LYS A 224 3.94 11.41 -12.05
N ARG A 225 2.98 12.18 -12.60
CA ARG A 225 3.19 13.57 -13.01
C ARG A 225 2.95 14.56 -11.89
N LEU A 226 2.45 14.13 -10.72
CA LEU A 226 2.32 15.01 -9.56
C LEU A 226 3.70 15.50 -9.11
N GLN A 227 3.76 16.79 -8.80
CA GLN A 227 4.98 17.46 -8.36
C GLN A 227 4.85 17.83 -6.89
N SER A 228 5.85 17.45 -6.09
CA SER A 228 5.94 17.84 -4.69
C SER A 228 7.36 17.63 -4.18
N ARG A 229 7.73 18.39 -3.16
CA ARG A 229 8.99 18.15 -2.44
C ARG A 229 8.93 16.84 -1.66
N TYR A 230 7.86 16.65 -0.89
CA TYR A 230 7.66 15.47 -0.06
C TYR A 230 6.69 14.50 -0.75
N ALA A 231 7.03 13.21 -0.74
CA ALA A 231 6.17 12.17 -1.27
C ALA A 231 6.14 10.97 -0.32
N PHE A 232 4.96 10.65 0.19
CA PHE A 232 4.74 9.53 1.08
C PHE A 232 3.90 8.47 0.39
N VAL A 233 4.45 7.28 0.27
CA VAL A 233 3.72 6.13 -0.28
C VAL A 233 3.39 5.19 0.87
N LEU A 234 2.11 4.90 1.04
CA LEU A 234 1.58 4.01 2.06
C LEU A 234 1.01 2.76 1.39
N THR A 235 1.45 1.59 1.81
CA THR A 235 0.91 0.31 1.32
C THR A 235 1.14 -0.79 2.35
N GLY A 236 0.21 -1.74 2.45
CA GLY A 236 0.42 -2.96 3.24
C GLY A 236 1.16 -4.06 2.45
N THR A 237 1.14 -3.97 1.12
CA THR A 237 1.64 -4.99 0.20
C THR A 237 2.47 -4.33 -0.91
N PRO A 238 3.75 -3.98 -0.65
CA PRO A 238 4.58 -3.26 -1.63
C PRO A 238 4.93 -4.11 -2.87
N VAL A 239 4.97 -5.42 -2.72
CA VAL A 239 5.17 -6.39 -3.81
C VAL A 239 4.19 -7.55 -3.59
N GLU A 240 3.21 -7.70 -4.46
CA GLU A 240 2.27 -8.81 -4.40
C GLU A 240 2.70 -9.96 -5.32
N ASN A 241 2.87 -9.68 -6.59
CA ASN A 241 3.09 -10.72 -7.59
C ASN A 241 4.38 -10.56 -8.42
N ARG A 242 4.87 -9.33 -8.60
CA ARG A 242 5.99 -9.03 -9.50
C ARG A 242 6.86 -7.91 -8.97
N ILE A 243 8.17 -7.97 -9.26
CA ILE A 243 9.11 -6.90 -8.92
C ILE A 243 8.83 -5.59 -9.69
N ASP A 244 8.07 -5.64 -10.78
CA ASP A 244 7.60 -4.45 -11.50
C ASP A 244 6.73 -3.54 -10.63
N ASP A 245 6.02 -4.11 -9.64
CA ASP A 245 5.19 -3.36 -8.71
C ASP A 245 6.05 -2.34 -7.95
N ILE A 246 7.20 -2.79 -7.43
CA ILE A 246 8.13 -1.90 -6.71
C ILE A 246 8.79 -0.88 -7.65
N HIS A 247 9.12 -1.27 -8.90
CA HIS A 247 9.63 -0.32 -9.90
C HIS A 247 8.63 0.80 -10.15
N SER A 248 7.35 0.48 -10.26
CA SER A 248 6.31 1.49 -10.47
C SER A 248 6.17 2.46 -9.31
N ILE A 249 6.23 1.97 -8.05
CA ILE A 249 6.21 2.78 -6.84
C ILE A 249 7.46 3.65 -6.75
N MET A 250 8.64 3.07 -6.96
CA MET A 250 9.91 3.81 -6.92
C MET A 250 10.00 4.88 -8.03
N SER A 251 9.41 4.64 -9.20
CA SER A 251 9.33 5.66 -10.26
C SER A 251 8.54 6.91 -9.85
N PHE A 252 7.61 6.81 -8.89
CA PHE A 252 6.94 7.97 -8.29
C PHE A 252 7.82 8.62 -7.21
N LEU A 253 8.48 7.82 -6.37
CA LEU A 253 9.35 8.36 -5.30
C LEU A 253 10.61 8.98 -5.88
N ASP A 254 11.40 8.21 -6.60
CA ASP A 254 12.63 8.68 -7.26
C ASP A 254 12.93 7.80 -8.49
N PRO A 255 12.66 8.31 -9.71
CA PRO A 255 12.91 7.57 -10.94
C PRO A 255 14.39 7.18 -11.15
N SER A 256 15.33 7.90 -10.52
CA SER A 256 16.76 7.66 -10.72
C SER A 256 17.27 6.40 -10.02
N VAL A 257 16.60 5.94 -8.97
CA VAL A 257 17.01 4.80 -8.12
C VAL A 257 17.01 3.49 -8.90
N LEU A 258 15.95 3.22 -9.64
CA LEU A 258 15.79 2.00 -10.43
C LEU A 258 15.94 2.23 -11.93
N GLY A 259 15.99 3.49 -12.37
CA GLY A 259 16.12 3.85 -13.77
C GLY A 259 14.92 3.47 -14.64
N PRO A 260 15.05 3.55 -15.97
CA PRO A 260 13.97 3.21 -16.87
C PRO A 260 13.67 1.70 -16.88
N LEU A 261 12.42 1.32 -17.13
CA LEU A 261 11.92 -0.04 -17.02
C LEU A 261 12.73 -1.06 -17.87
N PHE A 262 13.18 -0.69 -19.05
CA PHE A 262 13.97 -1.61 -19.89
C PHE A 262 15.32 -1.98 -19.26
N ARG A 263 15.97 -1.02 -18.55
CA ARG A 263 17.21 -1.27 -17.82
C ARG A 263 16.94 -2.12 -16.58
N PHE A 264 15.87 -1.80 -15.84
CA PHE A 264 15.40 -2.58 -14.71
C PHE A 264 15.14 -4.04 -15.10
N ASN A 265 14.40 -4.28 -16.17
CA ASN A 265 14.13 -5.63 -16.64
C ASN A 265 15.41 -6.37 -17.03
N ARG A 266 16.33 -5.72 -17.74
CA ARG A 266 17.62 -6.31 -18.10
C ARG A 266 18.48 -6.65 -16.88
N GLU A 267 18.37 -5.93 -15.78
CA GLU A 267 19.18 -6.10 -14.59
C GLU A 267 18.60 -7.14 -13.62
N PHE A 268 17.28 -7.22 -13.52
CA PHE A 268 16.60 -7.98 -12.46
C PHE A 268 15.77 -9.17 -12.93
N TYR A 269 15.57 -9.35 -14.25
CA TYR A 269 14.92 -10.53 -14.79
C TYR A 269 15.92 -11.51 -15.41
N GLU A 270 15.65 -12.80 -15.19
CA GLU A 270 16.19 -13.88 -16.00
C GLU A 270 15.26 -14.12 -17.18
N LEU A 271 15.82 -14.24 -18.38
CA LEU A 271 15.06 -14.46 -19.59
C LEU A 271 15.32 -15.87 -20.10
N ASP A 272 14.28 -16.55 -20.59
CA ASP A 272 14.41 -17.82 -21.31
C ASP A 272 15.03 -17.61 -22.72
N GLU A 273 15.27 -18.71 -23.44
CA GLU A 273 15.80 -18.68 -24.81
C GLU A 273 14.92 -17.90 -25.79
N ARG A 274 13.65 -17.65 -25.43
CA ARG A 274 12.69 -16.89 -26.23
C ARG A 274 12.52 -15.43 -25.75
N GLY A 275 13.37 -15.00 -24.80
CA GLY A 275 13.34 -13.64 -24.25
C GLY A 275 12.16 -13.38 -23.30
N ARG A 276 11.52 -14.41 -22.73
CA ARG A 276 10.43 -14.27 -21.76
C ARG A 276 10.98 -14.37 -20.33
N PRO A 277 10.42 -13.63 -19.37
CA PRO A 277 10.81 -13.75 -17.98
C PRO A 277 10.62 -15.18 -17.46
N SER A 278 11.71 -15.80 -16.97
CA SER A 278 11.75 -17.13 -16.40
C SER A 278 12.06 -17.11 -14.89
N GLY A 279 12.63 -16.02 -14.40
CA GLY A 279 13.00 -15.87 -13.01
C GLY A 279 13.45 -14.45 -12.67
N TYR A 280 13.97 -14.29 -11.46
CA TYR A 280 14.53 -13.03 -10.96
C TYR A 280 15.99 -13.21 -10.57
N ARG A 281 16.80 -12.19 -10.78
CA ARG A 281 18.21 -12.15 -10.39
C ARG A 281 18.53 -10.85 -9.66
N ASN A 282 19.68 -10.79 -8.99
CA ASN A 282 20.19 -9.59 -8.32
C ASN A 282 19.23 -8.97 -7.28
N LEU A 283 18.32 -9.75 -6.68
CA LEU A 283 17.32 -9.25 -5.73
C LEU A 283 17.95 -8.57 -4.52
N GLY A 284 19.15 -9.02 -4.07
CA GLY A 284 19.91 -8.35 -3.01
C GLY A 284 20.29 -6.91 -3.37
N GLN A 285 20.73 -6.68 -4.63
CA GLN A 285 21.05 -5.33 -5.11
C GLN A 285 19.79 -4.46 -5.22
N LEU A 286 18.68 -5.02 -5.65
CA LEU A 286 17.39 -4.33 -5.67
C LEU A 286 17.02 -3.88 -4.26
N HIS A 287 17.11 -4.80 -3.28
CA HIS A 287 16.83 -4.50 -1.88
C HIS A 287 17.71 -3.36 -1.34
N GLU A 288 19.02 -3.40 -1.58
CA GLU A 288 19.95 -2.36 -1.14
C GLU A 288 19.60 -0.99 -1.74
N ARG A 289 19.17 -0.92 -3.00
CA ARG A 289 18.77 0.34 -3.64
C ARG A 289 17.48 0.94 -3.06
N ILE A 290 16.51 0.12 -2.71
CA ILE A 290 15.22 0.59 -2.17
C ILE A 290 15.25 0.80 -0.66
N ARG A 291 16.13 0.10 0.06
CA ARG A 291 16.27 0.14 1.53
C ARG A 291 16.27 1.56 2.13
N PRO A 292 16.96 2.56 1.55
CA PRO A 292 16.96 3.92 2.10
C PRO A 292 15.57 4.58 2.11
N PHE A 293 14.65 4.14 1.26
CA PHE A 293 13.30 4.70 1.12
C PHE A 293 12.27 3.92 1.90
N LEU A 294 12.52 2.64 2.20
CA LEU A 294 11.55 1.66 2.70
C LEU A 294 11.63 1.52 4.21
N LEU A 295 10.49 1.68 4.87
CA LEU A 295 10.28 1.19 6.23
C LEU A 295 9.13 0.16 6.21
N ARG A 296 9.42 -1.05 6.68
CA ARG A 296 8.45 -2.16 6.75
C ARG A 296 8.56 -2.88 8.07
N ARG A 297 7.44 -3.02 8.77
CA ARG A 297 7.32 -3.77 10.02
C ARG A 297 6.11 -4.70 9.93
N ARG A 298 6.22 -5.85 10.57
CA ARG A 298 5.12 -6.79 10.74
C ARG A 298 4.49 -6.57 12.11
N LYS A 299 3.24 -7.00 12.27
CA LYS A 299 2.59 -6.96 13.59
C LYS A 299 3.39 -7.69 14.64
N ALA A 300 3.91 -8.88 14.31
CA ALA A 300 4.75 -9.66 15.21
C ALA A 300 6.03 -8.96 15.68
N ASP A 301 6.53 -7.98 14.93
CA ASP A 301 7.76 -7.25 15.26
C ASP A 301 7.50 -6.10 16.27
N VAL A 302 6.25 -5.63 16.39
CA VAL A 302 5.89 -4.42 17.12
C VAL A 302 4.87 -4.64 18.23
N GLU A 303 4.34 -5.86 18.39
CA GLU A 303 3.27 -6.14 19.34
C GLU A 303 3.64 -7.09 20.46
N ALA A 304 3.71 -6.53 21.68
CA ALA A 304 3.57 -7.29 22.92
C ALA A 304 2.11 -7.32 23.41
N GLU A 305 1.16 -6.60 22.80
CA GLU A 305 -0.11 -6.22 23.44
C GLU A 305 -1.40 -6.55 22.70
N LEU A 306 -1.39 -7.11 21.50
CA LEU A 306 -2.62 -7.56 20.85
C LEU A 306 -2.97 -9.00 21.23
N PRO A 307 -4.25 -9.31 21.50
CA PRO A 307 -4.68 -10.68 21.73
C PRO A 307 -4.37 -11.55 20.50
N ALA A 308 -3.92 -12.78 20.76
CA ALA A 308 -3.60 -13.73 19.72
C ALA A 308 -4.81 -13.94 18.80
N ARG A 309 -4.59 -13.89 17.48
CA ARG A 309 -5.61 -14.25 16.49
C ARG A 309 -5.83 -15.75 16.54
N THR A 310 -7.10 -16.17 16.65
CA THR A 310 -7.51 -17.56 16.54
C THR A 310 -8.16 -17.79 15.20
N ASP A 311 -7.62 -18.70 14.39
CA ASP A 311 -8.21 -19.10 13.10
C ASP A 311 -8.94 -20.44 13.28
N GLN A 312 -10.24 -20.44 12.97
CA GLN A 312 -11.07 -21.64 12.95
C GLN A 312 -11.52 -21.96 11.54
N ARG A 313 -11.47 -23.23 11.16
CA ARG A 313 -11.93 -23.73 9.84
C ARG A 313 -13.13 -24.60 10.04
N HIS A 314 -14.26 -24.18 9.46
CA HIS A 314 -15.51 -24.92 9.47
C HIS A 314 -15.68 -25.66 8.14
N PHE A 315 -15.68 -27.00 8.17
CA PHE A 315 -15.90 -27.82 7.00
C PHE A 315 -17.39 -28.15 6.89
N VAL A 316 -18.02 -27.65 5.86
CA VAL A 316 -19.46 -27.84 5.60
C VAL A 316 -19.63 -28.74 4.39
N PRO A 317 -20.32 -29.91 4.51
CA PRO A 317 -20.57 -30.79 3.38
C PRO A 317 -21.51 -30.13 2.36
N LEU A 318 -21.28 -30.42 1.09
CA LEU A 318 -22.16 -29.97 0.01
C LEU A 318 -23.51 -30.69 0.11
N SER A 319 -24.60 -30.02 -0.25
CA SER A 319 -25.91 -30.66 -0.44
C SER A 319 -25.86 -31.63 -1.64
N PRO A 320 -26.78 -32.63 -1.75
CA PRO A 320 -26.82 -33.52 -2.89
C PRO A 320 -26.91 -32.80 -4.25
N GLY A 321 -27.66 -31.69 -4.33
CA GLY A 321 -27.75 -30.86 -5.53
C GLY A 321 -26.45 -30.17 -5.87
N GLN A 322 -25.79 -29.57 -4.86
CA GLN A 322 -24.47 -28.97 -5.05
C GLN A 322 -23.43 -30.02 -5.49
N GLN A 323 -23.43 -31.21 -4.89
CA GLN A 323 -22.49 -32.28 -5.22
C GLN A 323 -22.66 -32.76 -6.67
N SER A 324 -23.90 -32.90 -7.16
CA SER A 324 -24.21 -33.26 -8.56
C SER A 324 -23.69 -32.20 -9.53
N ASN A 325 -23.98 -30.91 -9.25
CA ASN A 325 -23.54 -29.80 -10.09
C ASN A 325 -22.01 -29.68 -10.08
N TYR A 326 -21.38 -29.79 -8.90
CA TYR A 326 -19.92 -29.75 -8.75
C TYR A 326 -19.24 -30.83 -9.58
N ALA A 327 -19.72 -32.10 -9.48
CA ALA A 327 -19.15 -33.24 -10.21
C ALA A 327 -19.21 -33.04 -11.73
N SER A 328 -20.25 -32.40 -12.25
CA SER A 328 -20.39 -32.11 -13.69
C SER A 328 -19.30 -31.14 -14.18
N HIS A 329 -19.02 -30.08 -13.43
CA HIS A 329 -17.95 -29.12 -13.74
C HIS A 329 -16.54 -29.72 -13.51
N GLU A 330 -16.36 -30.54 -12.46
CA GLU A 330 -15.12 -31.25 -12.19
C GLU A 330 -14.71 -32.14 -13.35
N MET A 331 -15.66 -32.87 -13.96
CA MET A 331 -15.38 -33.69 -15.16
C MET A 331 -14.88 -32.83 -16.33
N GLN A 332 -15.42 -31.62 -16.53
CA GLN A 332 -14.95 -30.70 -17.58
C GLN A 332 -13.54 -30.19 -17.29
N VAL A 333 -13.24 -29.83 -16.03
CA VAL A 333 -11.91 -29.44 -15.57
C VAL A 333 -10.92 -30.59 -15.80
N ALA A 334 -11.25 -31.81 -15.37
CA ALA A 334 -10.40 -32.98 -15.53
C ALA A 334 -10.07 -33.25 -17.01
N ARG A 335 -11.05 -33.10 -17.92
CA ARG A 335 -10.86 -33.23 -19.36
C ARG A 335 -9.88 -32.19 -19.91
N LEU A 336 -10.04 -30.92 -19.52
CA LEU A 336 -9.15 -29.82 -19.96
C LEU A 336 -7.75 -29.99 -19.40
N MET A 337 -7.61 -30.43 -18.15
CA MET A 337 -6.32 -30.76 -17.53
C MET A 337 -5.62 -31.93 -18.25
N GLY A 338 -6.36 -32.94 -18.68
CA GLY A 338 -5.83 -34.03 -19.51
C GLY A 338 -5.30 -33.56 -20.86
N VAL A 339 -5.91 -32.52 -21.45
CA VAL A 339 -5.37 -31.85 -22.65
C VAL A 339 -4.12 -31.07 -22.33
N ALA A 340 -4.12 -30.31 -21.22
CA ALA A 340 -2.98 -29.50 -20.78
C ALA A 340 -1.71 -30.32 -20.52
N GLN A 341 -1.85 -31.57 -20.08
CA GLN A 341 -0.71 -32.49 -19.92
C GLN A 341 -0.05 -32.91 -21.23
N LYS A 342 -0.80 -32.87 -22.33
CA LYS A 342 -0.32 -33.32 -23.65
C LYS A 342 0.17 -32.15 -24.52
N ARG A 343 -0.41 -30.97 -24.37
CA ARG A 343 -0.06 -29.75 -25.09
C ARG A 343 -0.53 -28.50 -24.34
N PRO A 344 0.07 -27.34 -24.57
CA PRO A 344 -0.47 -26.08 -24.04
C PRO A 344 -1.92 -25.87 -24.49
N LEU A 345 -2.74 -25.37 -23.55
CA LEU A 345 -4.12 -24.99 -23.87
C LEU A 345 -4.13 -23.74 -24.78
N ASN A 346 -5.04 -23.74 -25.74
CA ASN A 346 -5.32 -22.53 -26.50
C ASN A 346 -6.13 -21.54 -25.64
N GLN A 347 -6.34 -20.30 -26.15
CA GLN A 347 -7.02 -19.25 -25.39
C GLN A 347 -8.45 -19.67 -24.99
N GLN A 348 -9.21 -20.27 -25.92
CA GLN A 348 -10.60 -20.70 -25.64
C GLN A 348 -10.65 -21.82 -24.58
N GLU A 349 -9.72 -22.76 -24.62
CA GLU A 349 -9.61 -23.84 -23.63
C GLU A 349 -9.19 -23.29 -22.27
N SER A 350 -8.27 -22.32 -22.23
CA SER A 350 -7.87 -21.64 -21.00
C SER A 350 -9.02 -20.84 -20.38
N ASP A 351 -9.75 -20.08 -21.19
CA ASP A 351 -10.91 -19.32 -20.76
C ASP A 351 -12.04 -20.24 -20.27
N LYS A 352 -12.22 -21.41 -20.92
CA LYS A 352 -13.18 -22.43 -20.46
C LYS A 352 -12.75 -23.01 -19.12
N LEU A 353 -11.48 -23.37 -18.94
CA LEU A 353 -10.96 -23.92 -17.68
C LEU A 353 -11.17 -22.93 -16.54
N GLN A 354 -10.86 -21.66 -16.71
CA GLN A 354 -11.09 -20.62 -15.69
C GLN A 354 -12.57 -20.48 -15.34
N ARG A 355 -13.45 -20.57 -16.34
CA ARG A 355 -14.90 -20.50 -16.14
C ARG A 355 -15.42 -21.70 -15.34
N GLU A 356 -15.02 -22.92 -15.68
CA GLU A 356 -15.43 -24.13 -14.96
C GLU A 356 -14.94 -24.09 -13.49
N LEU A 357 -13.70 -23.65 -13.23
CA LEU A 357 -13.19 -23.47 -11.89
C LEU A 357 -13.98 -22.41 -11.10
N ALA A 358 -14.35 -21.31 -11.74
CA ALA A 358 -15.21 -20.30 -11.12
C ALA A 358 -16.59 -20.85 -10.76
N MET A 359 -17.21 -21.65 -11.65
CA MET A 359 -18.50 -22.32 -11.38
C MET A 359 -18.39 -23.28 -10.17
N MET A 360 -17.33 -24.07 -10.09
CA MET A 360 -17.10 -24.96 -8.93
C MET A 360 -17.02 -24.17 -7.62
N ARG A 361 -16.33 -23.01 -7.61
CA ARG A 361 -16.27 -22.16 -6.41
C ARG A 361 -17.64 -21.60 -6.02
N MET A 362 -18.42 -21.13 -6.98
CA MET A 362 -19.79 -20.64 -6.74
C MET A 362 -20.67 -21.72 -6.12
N ILE A 363 -20.60 -22.94 -6.66
CA ILE A 363 -21.34 -24.10 -6.17
C ILE A 363 -20.94 -24.47 -4.74
N CYS A 364 -19.64 -24.34 -4.39
CA CYS A 364 -19.17 -24.57 -3.03
C CYS A 364 -19.78 -23.58 -2.01
N ASP A 365 -20.26 -22.44 -2.44
CA ASP A 365 -21.00 -21.51 -1.57
C ASP A 365 -22.49 -21.90 -1.55
N THR A 366 -23.15 -21.72 -2.67
CA THR A 366 -24.56 -22.08 -2.84
C THR A 366 -24.90 -22.15 -4.33
N ASN A 367 -25.79 -23.06 -4.71
CA ASN A 367 -26.36 -23.11 -6.07
C ASN A 367 -27.12 -21.81 -6.42
N TYR A 368 -27.64 -21.10 -5.42
CA TYR A 368 -28.39 -19.85 -5.59
C TYR A 368 -27.61 -18.78 -6.39
N ILE A 369 -26.28 -18.83 -6.40
CA ILE A 369 -25.44 -17.92 -7.21
C ILE A 369 -25.68 -18.16 -8.71
N LEU A 370 -25.89 -19.41 -9.10
CA LEU A 370 -26.07 -19.83 -10.50
C LEU A 370 -27.55 -19.96 -10.88
N ASP A 371 -28.34 -20.50 -9.97
CA ASP A 371 -29.77 -20.75 -10.14
C ASP A 371 -30.57 -20.07 -9.01
N SER A 372 -31.37 -19.07 -9.35
CA SER A 372 -32.15 -18.30 -8.39
C SER A 372 -33.31 -19.09 -7.72
N GLU A 373 -33.62 -20.26 -8.24
CA GLU A 373 -34.67 -21.13 -7.68
C GLU A 373 -34.10 -22.07 -6.60
N ASP A 374 -32.81 -22.44 -6.68
CA ASP A 374 -32.16 -23.31 -5.69
C ASP A 374 -31.51 -22.49 -4.57
N ARG A 375 -32.25 -22.25 -3.51
CA ARG A 375 -31.80 -21.50 -2.32
C ARG A 375 -31.10 -22.36 -1.26
N THR A 376 -30.81 -23.61 -1.58
CA THR A 376 -30.13 -24.52 -0.66
C THR A 376 -28.70 -24.05 -0.37
N CYS A 377 -28.39 -23.77 0.90
CA CYS A 377 -27.07 -23.32 1.34
C CYS A 377 -26.73 -23.90 2.71
N PRO A 378 -26.05 -25.06 2.77
CA PRO A 378 -25.66 -25.70 4.03
C PRO A 378 -24.79 -24.80 4.92
N LYS A 379 -23.99 -23.88 4.34
CA LYS A 379 -23.16 -22.95 5.09
C LYS A 379 -23.97 -22.01 6.00
N LEU A 380 -25.21 -21.70 5.65
CA LEU A 380 -26.07 -20.85 6.49
C LEU A 380 -26.37 -21.49 7.86
N ALA A 381 -26.52 -22.79 7.93
CA ALA A 381 -26.76 -23.47 9.20
C ALA A 381 -25.54 -23.40 10.15
N GLU A 382 -24.33 -23.41 9.58
CA GLU A 382 -23.11 -23.24 10.36
C GLU A 382 -22.91 -21.77 10.75
N LEU A 383 -23.18 -20.86 9.83
CA LEU A 383 -23.13 -19.42 10.09
C LEU A 383 -24.14 -19.00 11.16
N GLU A 384 -25.33 -19.58 11.17
CA GLU A 384 -26.36 -19.36 12.20
C GLU A 384 -25.83 -19.66 13.60
N LYS A 385 -25.12 -20.79 13.79
CA LYS A 385 -24.50 -21.15 15.09
C LYS A 385 -23.45 -20.10 15.50
N ILE A 386 -22.59 -19.67 14.56
CA ILE A 386 -21.58 -18.66 14.82
C ILE A 386 -22.23 -17.32 15.20
N LEU A 387 -23.26 -16.91 14.49
CA LEU A 387 -23.95 -15.64 14.78
C LEU A 387 -24.72 -15.71 16.12
N ASP A 388 -25.34 -16.84 16.45
CA ASP A 388 -25.99 -17.03 17.75
C ASP A 388 -24.99 -17.01 18.91
N GLU A 389 -23.83 -17.64 18.78
CA GLU A 389 -22.75 -17.55 19.77
C GLU A 389 -22.29 -16.11 19.95
N CYS A 390 -22.04 -15.39 18.85
CA CYS A 390 -21.67 -13.97 18.89
C CYS A 390 -22.76 -13.08 19.47
N ARG A 391 -24.04 -13.38 19.23
CA ARG A 391 -25.17 -12.64 19.80
C ARG A 391 -25.23 -12.75 21.31
N ASN A 392 -24.90 -13.91 21.86
CA ASN A 392 -24.91 -14.16 23.29
C ASN A 392 -23.73 -13.49 24.04
N ASN A 393 -22.69 -13.06 23.31
CA ASN A 393 -21.57 -12.32 23.87
C ASN A 393 -21.78 -10.81 23.69
N GLU A 394 -21.95 -10.08 24.80
CA GLU A 394 -22.14 -8.63 24.77
C GLU A 394 -20.96 -7.92 24.08
N GLY A 395 -21.28 -6.93 23.23
CA GLY A 395 -20.29 -6.13 22.52
C GLY A 395 -19.61 -6.79 21.33
N THR A 396 -19.84 -8.08 21.05
CA THR A 396 -19.27 -8.76 19.90
C THR A 396 -19.92 -8.29 18.61
N LYS A 397 -19.11 -7.79 17.66
CA LYS A 397 -19.54 -7.46 16.30
C LYS A 397 -18.83 -8.36 15.31
N VAL A 398 -19.56 -8.73 14.26
CA VAL A 398 -19.12 -9.73 13.27
C VAL A 398 -19.06 -9.11 11.89
N ILE A 399 -17.99 -9.37 11.14
CA ILE A 399 -17.90 -9.06 9.71
C ILE A 399 -18.07 -10.36 8.95
N VAL A 400 -18.98 -10.37 7.98
CA VAL A 400 -19.18 -11.53 7.07
C VAL A 400 -18.79 -11.10 5.67
N PHE A 401 -17.77 -11.77 5.13
CA PHE A 401 -17.29 -11.57 3.76
C PHE A 401 -17.77 -12.69 2.83
N SER A 402 -18.19 -12.31 1.64
CA SER A 402 -18.32 -13.19 0.49
C SER A 402 -18.02 -12.43 -0.81
N GLU A 403 -17.37 -13.08 -1.76
CA GLU A 403 -17.17 -12.57 -3.12
C GLU A 403 -18.52 -12.37 -3.85
N TRP A 404 -19.54 -13.16 -3.46
CA TRP A 404 -20.81 -13.26 -4.14
C TRP A 404 -21.92 -12.50 -3.42
N ALA A 405 -22.49 -11.48 -4.07
CA ALA A 405 -23.59 -10.69 -3.51
C ALA A 405 -24.83 -11.57 -3.16
N ARG A 406 -25.13 -12.61 -3.95
CA ARG A 406 -26.23 -13.54 -3.68
C ARG A 406 -26.03 -14.36 -2.41
N MET A 407 -24.79 -14.71 -2.07
CA MET A 407 -24.51 -15.34 -0.76
C MET A 407 -24.84 -14.37 0.38
N LEU A 408 -24.46 -13.09 0.24
CA LEU A 408 -24.78 -12.08 1.25
C LEU A 408 -26.28 -11.78 1.35
N GLU A 409 -27.08 -11.98 0.28
CA GLU A 409 -28.53 -11.90 0.34
C GLU A 409 -29.10 -12.98 1.28
N LEU A 410 -28.62 -14.22 1.17
CA LEU A 410 -29.04 -15.30 2.06
C LEU A 410 -28.63 -15.02 3.52
N VAL A 411 -27.42 -14.47 3.73
CA VAL A 411 -26.96 -14.07 5.07
C VAL A 411 -27.81 -12.94 5.64
N ARG A 412 -28.23 -11.97 4.83
CA ARG A 412 -29.14 -10.90 5.23
C ARG A 412 -30.47 -11.45 5.73
N GLU A 413 -31.07 -12.38 4.98
CA GLU A 413 -32.31 -13.05 5.38
C GLU A 413 -32.14 -13.87 6.66
N LEU A 414 -30.96 -14.47 6.86
CA LEU A 414 -30.61 -15.12 8.13
C LEU A 414 -30.58 -14.11 9.28
N CYS A 415 -29.95 -12.94 9.10
CA CYS A 415 -29.92 -11.90 10.12
C CYS A 415 -31.35 -11.38 10.45
N ASP A 416 -32.19 -11.15 9.42
CA ASP A 416 -33.60 -10.74 9.57
C ASP A 416 -34.37 -11.79 10.41
N ARG A 417 -34.18 -13.09 10.12
CA ARG A 417 -34.82 -14.20 10.86
C ARG A 417 -34.37 -14.27 12.32
N LEU A 418 -33.09 -13.99 12.58
CA LEU A 418 -32.52 -14.01 13.93
C LEU A 418 -32.76 -12.70 14.72
N GLY A 419 -33.33 -11.67 14.07
CA GLY A 419 -33.52 -10.34 14.67
C GLY A 419 -32.21 -9.64 14.98
N ILE A 420 -31.13 -9.88 14.19
CA ILE A 420 -29.82 -9.25 14.35
C ILE A 420 -29.71 -8.06 13.43
N GLY A 421 -29.41 -6.87 13.97
CA GLY A 421 -29.14 -5.66 13.19
C GLY A 421 -27.86 -5.80 12.34
N TYR A 422 -27.94 -5.38 11.09
CA TYR A 422 -26.82 -5.48 10.16
C TYR A 422 -26.66 -4.25 9.26
N ALA A 423 -25.46 -4.04 8.77
CA ALA A 423 -25.10 -3.06 7.75
C ALA A 423 -24.59 -3.76 6.48
N VAL A 424 -24.85 -3.17 5.30
CA VAL A 424 -24.49 -3.78 4.00
C VAL A 424 -23.54 -2.88 3.23
N HIS A 425 -22.39 -3.42 2.84
CA HIS A 425 -21.37 -2.71 2.09
C HIS A 425 -20.92 -3.50 0.86
N THR A 426 -21.66 -3.33 -0.24
CA THR A 426 -21.38 -3.99 -1.53
C THR A 426 -21.18 -2.98 -2.65
N GLY A 427 -20.71 -3.44 -3.80
CA GLY A 427 -20.55 -2.62 -5.00
C GLY A 427 -21.85 -1.91 -5.44
N ALA A 428 -23.00 -2.52 -5.21
CA ALA A 428 -24.31 -1.98 -5.56
C ALA A 428 -24.79 -0.84 -4.66
N VAL A 429 -24.24 -0.69 -3.44
CA VAL A 429 -24.65 0.36 -2.50
C VAL A 429 -24.06 1.71 -2.91
N PRO A 430 -24.87 2.78 -3.11
CA PRO A 430 -24.38 4.11 -3.45
C PRO A 430 -23.40 4.68 -2.40
N GLN A 431 -22.39 5.41 -2.83
CA GLN A 431 -21.31 5.92 -1.96
C GLN A 431 -21.79 6.71 -0.73
N LYS A 432 -22.87 7.50 -0.89
CA LYS A 432 -23.47 8.24 0.25
C LYS A 432 -24.02 7.28 1.31
N ARG A 433 -24.68 6.21 0.88
CA ARG A 433 -25.28 5.22 1.77
C ARG A 433 -24.22 4.34 2.44
N ARG A 434 -23.13 4.02 1.74
CA ARG A 434 -22.01 3.26 2.33
C ARG A 434 -21.46 3.91 3.61
N ARG A 435 -21.38 5.24 3.65
CA ARG A 435 -20.95 5.99 4.84
C ARG A 435 -21.91 5.80 6.02
N ALA A 436 -23.21 5.84 5.74
CA ALA A 436 -24.21 5.62 6.79
C ALA A 436 -24.16 4.20 7.33
N GLU A 437 -24.00 3.20 6.44
CA GLU A 437 -23.86 1.78 6.82
C GLU A 437 -22.62 1.55 7.71
N ILE A 438 -21.45 2.13 7.35
CA ILE A 438 -20.24 2.02 8.15
C ILE A 438 -20.41 2.68 9.53
N ARG A 439 -21.02 3.87 9.58
CA ARG A 439 -21.29 4.55 10.85
C ARG A 439 -22.27 3.75 11.71
N MET A 440 -23.35 3.28 11.12
CA MET A 440 -24.32 2.43 11.82
C MET A 440 -23.63 1.22 12.42
N PHE A 441 -22.76 0.53 11.70
CA PHE A 441 -22.04 -0.61 12.23
C PHE A 441 -21.06 -0.21 13.36
N LYS A 442 -20.39 0.96 13.25
CA LYS A 442 -19.44 1.42 14.28
C LYS A 442 -20.14 1.87 15.57
N ASP A 443 -21.20 2.68 15.42
CA ASP A 443 -21.75 3.49 16.51
C ASP A 443 -23.02 2.89 17.15
N ASP A 444 -23.78 2.11 16.38
CA ASP A 444 -25.01 1.49 16.86
C ASP A 444 -24.73 0.11 17.49
N PRO A 445 -24.98 -0.08 18.79
CA PRO A 445 -24.78 -1.36 19.48
C PRO A 445 -25.70 -2.47 18.96
N ASP A 446 -26.87 -2.15 18.40
CA ASP A 446 -27.81 -3.12 17.84
C ASP A 446 -27.40 -3.57 16.43
N CYS A 447 -26.59 -2.80 15.72
CA CYS A 447 -26.00 -3.19 14.44
C CYS A 447 -24.76 -4.05 14.68
N ARG A 448 -24.96 -5.38 14.72
CA ARG A 448 -23.91 -6.33 15.13
C ARG A 448 -23.20 -7.06 13.99
N VAL A 449 -23.79 -7.03 12.80
CA VAL A 449 -23.23 -7.73 11.62
C VAL A 449 -22.94 -6.73 10.50
N PHE A 450 -21.77 -6.86 9.87
CA PHE A 450 -21.36 -6.10 8.69
C PHE A 450 -21.17 -7.03 7.51
N LEU A 451 -22.03 -6.92 6.51
CA LEU A 451 -22.01 -7.75 5.30
C LEU A 451 -21.21 -7.03 4.20
N SER A 452 -20.13 -7.62 3.73
CA SER A 452 -19.28 -6.98 2.71
C SER A 452 -18.83 -7.94 1.63
N THR A 453 -18.74 -7.42 0.38
CA THR A 453 -17.99 -8.07 -0.69
C THR A 453 -16.57 -7.54 -0.72
N ASP A 454 -15.62 -8.29 -1.30
CA ASP A 454 -14.20 -7.89 -1.43
C ASP A 454 -14.01 -6.50 -2.07
N SER A 455 -14.87 -6.13 -3.02
CA SER A 455 -14.83 -4.81 -3.65
C SER A 455 -15.13 -3.64 -2.70
N GLY A 456 -15.71 -3.93 -1.55
CA GLY A 456 -16.05 -2.97 -0.50
C GLY A 456 -15.14 -3.03 0.73
N GLY A 457 -14.34 -4.08 0.87
CA GLY A 457 -13.62 -4.41 2.11
C GLY A 457 -12.22 -3.83 2.25
N THR A 458 -11.60 -3.35 1.17
CA THR A 458 -10.22 -2.87 1.24
C THR A 458 -10.12 -1.50 1.92
N GLY A 459 -9.35 -1.45 3.02
CA GLY A 459 -8.95 -0.22 3.70
C GLY A 459 -9.99 0.37 4.66
N LEU A 460 -11.09 -0.31 4.94
CA LEU A 460 -12.06 0.14 5.93
C LEU A 460 -11.53 -0.12 7.36
N ASN A 461 -11.66 0.88 8.22
CA ASN A 461 -11.41 0.70 9.64
C ASN A 461 -12.67 0.16 10.34
N LEU A 462 -12.70 -1.15 10.54
CA LEU A 462 -13.79 -1.88 11.19
C LEU A 462 -13.31 -2.54 12.50
N GLN A 463 -12.41 -1.89 13.24
CA GLN A 463 -11.85 -2.37 14.51
C GLN A 463 -12.89 -2.59 15.63
N SER A 464 -14.12 -2.14 15.42
CA SER A 464 -15.24 -2.46 16.31
C SER A 464 -15.66 -3.95 16.24
N ALA A 465 -15.27 -4.65 15.18
CA ALA A 465 -15.53 -6.08 15.04
C ALA A 465 -14.43 -6.92 15.67
N SER A 466 -14.84 -7.95 16.42
CA SER A 466 -13.94 -8.95 17.02
C SER A 466 -13.93 -10.29 16.28
N VAL A 467 -14.91 -10.53 15.42
CA VAL A 467 -15.04 -11.77 14.64
C VAL A 467 -15.15 -11.45 13.16
N VAL A 468 -14.43 -12.22 12.33
CA VAL A 468 -14.51 -12.15 10.86
C VAL A 468 -14.82 -13.54 10.33
N VAL A 469 -15.87 -13.64 9.53
CA VAL A 469 -16.28 -14.88 8.84
C VAL A 469 -16.10 -14.70 7.34
N ASN A 470 -15.28 -15.55 6.73
CA ASN A 470 -15.16 -15.65 5.28
C ASN A 470 -16.01 -16.82 4.80
N CYS A 471 -17.08 -16.55 4.05
CA CYS A 471 -17.94 -17.59 3.49
C CYS A 471 -17.25 -18.35 2.35
N ASP A 472 -16.37 -17.67 1.63
CA ASP A 472 -15.55 -18.22 0.55
C ASP A 472 -14.08 -17.80 0.70
N LEU A 473 -13.18 -18.53 0.05
CA LEU A 473 -11.76 -18.23 0.05
C LEU A 473 -11.37 -17.48 -1.23
N PRO A 474 -10.55 -16.42 -1.13
CA PRO A 474 -10.05 -15.73 -2.31
C PRO A 474 -9.12 -16.64 -3.13
N TRP A 475 -8.90 -16.32 -4.43
CA TRP A 475 -7.97 -17.03 -5.29
C TRP A 475 -6.51 -16.93 -4.83
N ASN A 476 -6.16 -15.80 -4.21
CA ASN A 476 -4.85 -15.58 -3.60
C ASN A 476 -5.05 -15.53 -2.08
N PRO A 477 -4.34 -16.36 -1.33
CA PRO A 477 -4.41 -16.40 0.14
C PRO A 477 -3.92 -15.10 0.79
#